data_61837a38de80aaed894e3eccadd33536
#
_entry.id   61837a38de80aaed894e3eccadd33536
#
_cell.length_a   1.000
_cell.length_b   1.000
_cell.length_c   1.000
_cell.angle_alpha   90.00
_cell.angle_beta   90.00
_cell.angle_gamma   90.00
#
_symmetry.space_group_name_H-M   'P 1'
#
loop_
_entity.id
_entity.type
_entity.pdbx_description
1 polymer ?
#
loop_
_entity_poly.entity_id
_entity_poly.type
_entity_poly.pdbx_seq_one_letter_code
_entity_poly.pdbx_strand_id
1 'polypeptide(L)'
;MEKKVIFAFLYILVFPALLLVLSGDLTWPEGWIFSIWFILLFFSTILYLYRKDPALLAERYRQPGTGNQENWDRYVVYGLLVGFILCIVIMPLDAKRFGCSPVFSLWLNVLGGAGLAGSFFLFFRSYTDNTFLSPLVRIQEDRKQRVVSTGVNGFVRHPMYLGAILMFFGAPLLLSSFYGVLAGLALTLLLMARILGEEKMLARDLEGYPEYMQNVR
;
A
#
# COMPACT_ATOMS: atom_id res chain seq x y z
N MET A 1 23.38 4.45 1.48
CA MET A 1 22.20 3.85 0.79
C MET A 1 22.11 2.35 1.03
N GLU A 2 23.19 1.59 0.88
CA GLU A 2 23.20 0.12 1.04
C GLU A 2 22.67 -0.39 2.40
N LYS A 3 23.12 0.20 3.52
CA LYS A 3 22.64 -0.20 4.85
C LYS A 3 21.10 -0.06 4.99
N LYS A 4 20.53 1.04 4.48
CA LYS A 4 19.06 1.26 4.52
C LYS A 4 18.31 0.23 3.70
N VAL A 5 18.86 -0.19 2.57
CA VAL A 5 18.27 -1.23 1.70
C VAL A 5 18.33 -2.60 2.39
N ILE A 6 19.45 -2.94 3.03
CA ILE A 6 19.55 -4.19 3.81
C ILE A 6 18.53 -4.21 4.95
N PHE A 7 18.42 -3.10 5.71
CA PHE A 7 17.39 -3.00 6.75
C PHE A 7 15.97 -3.12 6.20
N ALA A 8 15.68 -2.55 5.01
CA ALA A 8 14.38 -2.70 4.38
C ALA A 8 14.07 -4.17 4.04
N PHE A 9 15.03 -4.94 3.55
CA PHE A 9 14.85 -6.37 3.29
C PHE A 9 14.61 -7.17 4.58
N LEU A 10 15.27 -6.84 5.68
CA LEU A 10 15.00 -7.45 6.98
C LEU A 10 13.58 -7.10 7.47
N TYR A 11 13.16 -5.83 7.31
CA TYR A 11 11.82 -5.39 7.68
C TYR A 11 10.71 -6.10 6.89
N ILE A 12 10.94 -6.46 5.63
CA ILE A 12 9.96 -7.20 4.82
C ILE A 12 9.61 -8.54 5.48
N LEU A 13 10.54 -9.17 6.17
CA LEU A 13 10.31 -10.47 6.82
C LEU A 13 9.57 -10.35 8.15
N VAL A 14 9.61 -9.19 8.81
CA VAL A 14 8.99 -9.00 10.14
C VAL A 14 7.47 -9.16 10.08
N PHE A 15 6.80 -8.57 9.09
CA PHE A 15 5.33 -8.63 9.00
C PHE A 15 4.80 -10.03 8.70
N PRO A 16 5.32 -10.79 7.72
CA PRO A 16 4.96 -12.19 7.53
C PRO A 16 5.25 -13.06 8.75
N ALA A 17 6.41 -12.88 9.38
CA ALA A 17 6.76 -13.63 10.58
C ALA A 17 5.79 -13.33 11.73
N LEU A 18 5.45 -12.06 11.94
CA LEU A 18 4.47 -11.64 12.95
C LEU A 18 3.10 -12.26 12.68
N LEU A 19 2.64 -12.23 11.43
CA LEU A 19 1.35 -12.83 11.03
C LEU A 19 1.31 -14.33 11.35
N LEU A 20 2.34 -15.10 10.95
CA LEU A 20 2.40 -16.54 11.19
C LEU A 20 2.57 -16.88 12.67
N VAL A 21 3.36 -16.14 13.43
CA VAL A 21 3.52 -16.35 14.88
C VAL A 21 2.21 -16.05 15.62
N LEU A 22 1.54 -14.96 15.29
CA LEU A 22 0.27 -14.58 15.92
C LEU A 22 -0.86 -15.56 15.58
N SER A 23 -0.85 -16.20 14.41
CA SER A 23 -1.84 -17.22 14.05
C SER A 23 -1.78 -18.44 14.97
N GLY A 24 -0.60 -18.75 15.54
CA GLY A 24 -0.35 -19.96 16.32
C GLY A 24 -0.34 -21.24 15.49
N ASP A 25 -0.39 -21.14 14.17
CA ASP A 25 -0.36 -22.27 13.23
C ASP A 25 0.58 -21.97 12.06
N LEU A 26 1.78 -22.53 12.13
CA LEU A 26 2.79 -22.38 11.07
C LEU A 26 2.47 -23.21 9.80
N THR A 27 1.43 -24.04 9.84
CA THR A 27 0.98 -24.84 8.69
C THR A 27 -0.16 -24.17 7.91
N TRP A 28 -0.61 -22.97 8.31
CA TRP A 28 -1.70 -22.22 7.74
C TRP A 28 -1.44 -21.79 6.27
N PRO A 29 -2.08 -22.42 5.26
CA PRO A 29 -1.74 -22.19 3.86
C PRO A 29 -2.04 -20.76 3.41
N GLU A 30 -3.17 -20.17 3.82
CA GLU A 30 -3.58 -18.83 3.43
C GLU A 30 -2.61 -17.78 4.01
N GLY A 31 -2.12 -18.01 5.23
CA GLY A 31 -1.09 -17.19 5.86
C GLY A 31 0.23 -17.22 5.06
N TRP A 32 0.62 -18.39 4.54
CA TRP A 32 1.80 -18.50 3.69
C TRP A 32 1.60 -17.86 2.31
N ILE A 33 0.43 -18.01 1.68
CA ILE A 33 0.11 -17.36 0.41
C ILE A 33 0.23 -15.83 0.56
N PHE A 34 -0.38 -15.25 1.62
CA PHE A 34 -0.24 -13.82 1.91
C PHE A 34 1.21 -13.42 2.17
N SER A 35 1.96 -14.21 2.95
CA SER A 35 3.34 -13.94 3.30
C SER A 35 4.26 -13.92 2.07
N ILE A 36 4.12 -14.89 1.18
CA ILE A 36 4.87 -14.97 -0.08
C ILE A 36 4.52 -13.78 -0.98
N TRP A 37 3.23 -13.48 -1.14
CA TRP A 37 2.77 -12.31 -1.90
C TRP A 37 3.40 -11.02 -1.36
N PHE A 38 3.38 -10.81 -0.04
CA PHE A 38 3.94 -9.63 0.61
C PHE A 38 5.45 -9.50 0.36
N ILE A 39 6.19 -10.60 0.58
CA ILE A 39 7.64 -10.63 0.34
C ILE A 39 7.95 -10.32 -1.13
N LEU A 40 7.26 -10.97 -2.08
CA LEU A 40 7.48 -10.76 -3.51
C LEU A 40 7.20 -9.33 -3.93
N LEU A 41 6.11 -8.72 -3.45
CA LEU A 41 5.76 -7.33 -3.77
C LEU A 41 6.85 -6.37 -3.31
N PHE A 42 7.21 -6.41 -2.03
CA PHE A 42 8.15 -5.45 -1.49
C PHE A 42 9.59 -5.71 -1.99
N PHE A 43 9.99 -6.97 -2.08
CA PHE A 43 11.31 -7.33 -2.59
C PHE A 43 11.49 -6.88 -4.04
N SER A 44 10.54 -7.21 -4.93
CA SER A 44 10.61 -6.84 -6.34
C SER A 44 10.59 -5.32 -6.53
N THR A 45 9.75 -4.61 -5.75
CA THR A 45 9.66 -3.15 -5.80
C THR A 45 10.96 -2.49 -5.34
N ILE A 46 11.51 -2.88 -4.19
CA ILE A 46 12.76 -2.30 -3.68
C ILE A 46 13.92 -2.62 -4.62
N LEU A 47 14.02 -3.84 -5.13
CA LEU A 47 15.06 -4.25 -6.08
C LEU A 47 14.97 -3.45 -7.39
N TYR A 48 13.75 -3.27 -7.91
CA TYR A 48 13.52 -2.44 -9.10
C TYR A 48 13.96 -0.99 -8.86
N LEU A 49 13.47 -0.36 -7.79
CA LEU A 49 13.79 1.03 -7.47
C LEU A 49 15.29 1.22 -7.20
N TYR A 50 15.93 0.29 -6.49
CA TYR A 50 17.37 0.34 -6.24
C TYR A 50 18.19 0.37 -7.54
N ARG A 51 17.75 -0.40 -8.55
CA ARG A 51 18.49 -0.53 -9.84
C ARG A 51 18.08 0.54 -10.86
N LYS A 52 16.80 0.93 -10.89
CA LYS A 52 16.24 1.73 -11.99
C LYS A 52 15.88 3.17 -11.59
N ASP A 53 15.45 3.40 -10.36
CA ASP A 53 15.08 4.73 -9.87
C ASP A 53 15.51 4.94 -8.41
N PRO A 54 16.83 5.10 -8.14
CA PRO A 54 17.32 5.35 -6.79
C PRO A 54 16.81 6.66 -6.17
N ALA A 55 16.41 7.64 -7.01
CA ALA A 55 15.85 8.90 -6.55
C ALA A 55 14.45 8.71 -5.96
N LEU A 56 13.60 7.90 -6.61
CA LEU A 56 12.30 7.52 -6.05
C LEU A 56 12.48 6.68 -4.78
N LEU A 57 13.44 5.74 -4.77
CA LEU A 57 13.72 4.95 -3.56
C LEU A 57 14.12 5.87 -2.39
N ALA A 58 14.95 6.88 -2.61
CA ALA A 58 15.32 7.85 -1.58
C ALA A 58 14.12 8.66 -1.09
N GLU A 59 13.23 9.08 -2.00
CA GLU A 59 11.98 9.77 -1.67
C GLU A 59 11.08 8.90 -0.79
N ARG A 60 10.99 7.59 -1.04
CA ARG A 60 10.18 6.65 -0.26
C ARG A 60 10.65 6.48 1.20
N TYR A 61 11.88 6.86 1.52
CA TYR A 61 12.41 6.88 2.89
C TYR A 61 12.21 8.22 3.62
N ARG A 62 11.51 9.19 3.03
CA ARG A 62 11.18 10.43 3.73
C ARG A 62 10.21 10.15 4.88
N GLN A 63 10.52 10.77 6.01
CA GLN A 63 9.71 10.60 7.22
C GLN A 63 8.55 11.60 7.23
N PRO A 64 7.37 11.22 7.76
CA PRO A 64 6.27 12.16 7.97
C PRO A 64 6.70 13.35 8.84
N GLY A 65 6.21 14.54 8.47
CA GLY A 65 6.54 15.79 9.16
C GLY A 65 7.82 16.47 8.66
N THR A 66 8.42 15.98 7.55
CA THR A 66 9.63 16.58 6.97
C THR A 66 9.34 17.30 5.65
N GLY A 67 10.14 18.34 5.38
CA GLY A 67 10.07 19.13 4.14
C GLY A 67 8.76 19.93 4.03
N ASN A 68 8.24 20.05 2.81
CA ASN A 68 7.01 20.78 2.48
C ASN A 68 5.76 19.85 2.43
N GLN A 69 5.70 18.83 3.29
CA GLN A 69 4.52 18.00 3.45
C GLN A 69 3.33 18.83 3.94
N GLU A 70 2.15 18.60 3.39
CA GLU A 70 0.90 19.15 3.90
C GLU A 70 0.69 18.77 5.38
N ASN A 71 0.36 19.74 6.23
CA ASN A 71 0.29 19.54 7.69
C ASN A 71 -0.70 18.47 8.13
N TRP A 72 -1.83 18.35 7.43
CA TRP A 72 -2.85 17.35 7.72
C TRP A 72 -2.40 15.93 7.34
N ASP A 73 -1.59 15.78 6.27
CA ASP A 73 -1.18 14.49 5.72
C ASP A 73 -0.38 13.65 6.70
N ARG A 74 0.46 14.28 7.54
CA ARG A 74 1.27 13.54 8.54
C ARG A 74 0.39 12.70 9.48
N TYR A 75 -0.76 13.23 9.90
CA TYR A 75 -1.68 12.51 10.79
C TYR A 75 -2.36 11.35 10.06
N VAL A 76 -2.72 11.56 8.80
CA VAL A 76 -3.29 10.51 7.94
C VAL A 76 -2.28 9.40 7.69
N VAL A 77 -1.01 9.74 7.39
CA VAL A 77 0.06 8.75 7.21
C VAL A 77 0.29 7.93 8.47
N TYR A 78 0.33 8.55 9.65
CA TYR A 78 0.43 7.81 10.92
C TYR A 78 -0.80 6.96 11.18
N GLY A 79 -2.01 7.47 10.89
CA GLY A 79 -3.26 6.70 11.00
C GLY A 79 -3.25 5.47 10.09
N LEU A 80 -2.82 5.62 8.83
CA LEU A 80 -2.68 4.50 7.89
C LEU A 80 -1.63 3.49 8.37
N LEU A 81 -0.49 3.94 8.89
CA LEU A 81 0.55 3.06 9.41
C LEU A 81 0.05 2.25 10.61
N VAL A 82 -0.54 2.93 11.60
CA VAL A 82 -1.10 2.26 12.79
C VAL A 82 -2.22 1.30 12.40
N GLY A 83 -3.14 1.74 11.54
CA GLY A 83 -4.23 0.89 11.06
C GLY A 83 -3.72 -0.32 10.28
N PHE A 84 -2.67 -0.18 9.45
CA PHE A 84 -2.04 -1.30 8.77
C PHE A 84 -1.42 -2.30 9.74
N ILE A 85 -0.69 -1.84 10.76
CA ILE A 85 -0.12 -2.70 11.81
C ILE A 85 -1.23 -3.44 12.55
N LEU A 86 -2.31 -2.73 12.91
CA LEU A 86 -3.48 -3.35 13.56
C LEU A 86 -4.12 -4.41 12.67
N CYS A 87 -4.26 -4.18 11.36
CA CYS A 87 -4.75 -5.21 10.43
C CYS A 87 -3.87 -6.47 10.45
N ILE A 88 -2.54 -6.32 10.39
CA ILE A 88 -1.59 -7.45 10.42
C ILE A 88 -1.71 -8.25 11.73
N VAL A 89 -2.05 -7.59 12.84
CA VAL A 89 -2.26 -8.23 14.14
C VAL A 89 -3.65 -8.87 14.24
N ILE A 90 -4.70 -8.14 13.84
CA ILE A 90 -6.10 -8.58 13.98
C ILE A 90 -6.37 -9.81 13.11
N MET A 91 -5.95 -9.82 11.85
CA MET A 91 -6.28 -10.88 10.90
C MET A 91 -5.88 -12.29 11.40
N PRO A 92 -4.63 -12.56 11.80
CA PRO A 92 -4.26 -13.90 12.27
C PRO A 92 -4.88 -14.26 13.62
N LEU A 93 -5.07 -13.29 14.52
CA LEU A 93 -5.74 -13.51 15.80
C LEU A 93 -7.21 -13.88 15.60
N ASP A 94 -7.89 -13.17 14.73
CA ASP A 94 -9.31 -13.36 14.41
C ASP A 94 -9.54 -14.68 13.65
N ALA A 95 -8.87 -14.84 12.51
CA ALA A 95 -9.13 -15.95 11.60
C ALA A 95 -8.62 -17.29 12.11
N LYS A 96 -7.51 -17.31 12.87
CA LYS A 96 -6.81 -18.56 13.19
C LYS A 96 -6.61 -18.77 14.69
N ARG A 97 -6.05 -17.79 15.41
CA ARG A 97 -5.69 -17.97 16.82
C ARG A 97 -6.90 -18.17 17.73
N PHE A 98 -7.90 -17.31 17.58
CA PHE A 98 -9.11 -17.30 18.41
C PHE A 98 -10.35 -17.80 17.65
N GLY A 99 -10.31 -17.87 16.31
CA GLY A 99 -11.42 -18.35 15.50
C GLY A 99 -12.70 -17.54 15.69
N CYS A 100 -12.58 -16.19 15.89
CA CYS A 100 -13.75 -15.34 16.08
C CYS A 100 -14.58 -15.19 14.81
N SER A 101 -13.94 -15.24 13.64
CA SER A 101 -14.61 -15.24 12.34
C SER A 101 -14.86 -16.65 11.86
N PRO A 102 -16.02 -16.92 11.18
CA PRO A 102 -16.23 -18.17 10.49
C PRO A 102 -15.24 -18.32 9.32
N VAL A 103 -14.89 -19.55 8.98
CA VAL A 103 -14.12 -19.83 7.76
C VAL A 103 -14.95 -19.38 6.56
N PHE A 104 -14.36 -18.54 5.72
CA PHE A 104 -15.07 -18.05 4.53
C PHE A 104 -15.17 -19.16 3.47
N SER A 105 -16.18 -19.03 2.63
CA SER A 105 -16.32 -19.94 1.48
C SER A 105 -15.13 -19.78 0.52
N LEU A 106 -14.73 -20.85 -0.14
CA LEU A 106 -13.58 -20.90 -1.04
C LEU A 106 -13.61 -19.77 -2.10
N TRP A 107 -14.78 -19.42 -2.60
CA TRP A 107 -14.89 -18.34 -3.60
C TRP A 107 -14.49 -16.97 -3.04
N LEU A 108 -14.74 -16.70 -1.74
CA LEU A 108 -14.29 -15.47 -1.07
C LEU A 108 -12.75 -15.45 -0.91
N ASN A 109 -12.16 -16.59 -0.54
CA ASN A 109 -10.70 -16.69 -0.44
C ASN A 109 -10.05 -16.52 -1.82
N VAL A 110 -10.62 -17.10 -2.88
CA VAL A 110 -10.16 -16.93 -4.26
C VAL A 110 -10.30 -15.47 -4.71
N LEU A 111 -11.43 -14.81 -4.40
CA LEU A 111 -11.62 -13.39 -4.67
C LEU A 111 -10.57 -12.54 -3.92
N GLY A 112 -10.28 -12.88 -2.67
CA GLY A 112 -9.22 -12.27 -1.89
C GLY A 112 -7.85 -12.40 -2.54
N GLY A 113 -7.50 -13.60 -3.00
CA GLY A 113 -6.28 -13.87 -3.75
C GLY A 113 -6.19 -13.10 -5.07
N ALA A 114 -7.29 -13.03 -5.83
CA ALA A 114 -7.38 -12.23 -7.05
C ALA A 114 -7.20 -10.71 -6.75
N GLY A 115 -7.80 -10.22 -5.67
CA GLY A 115 -7.61 -8.85 -5.19
C GLY A 115 -6.14 -8.56 -4.87
N LEU A 116 -5.45 -9.49 -4.21
CA LEU A 116 -4.01 -9.36 -3.94
C LEU A 116 -3.17 -9.39 -5.22
N ALA A 117 -3.51 -10.19 -6.21
CA ALA A 117 -2.83 -10.20 -7.50
C ALA A 117 -3.02 -8.86 -8.23
N GLY A 118 -4.23 -8.31 -8.26
CA GLY A 118 -4.53 -6.97 -8.78
C GLY A 118 -3.79 -5.86 -8.02
N SER A 119 -3.73 -5.97 -6.71
CA SER A 119 -2.96 -5.08 -5.84
C SER A 119 -1.47 -5.09 -6.18
N PHE A 120 -0.89 -6.29 -6.32
CA PHE A 120 0.52 -6.44 -6.74
C PHE A 120 0.80 -5.73 -8.07
N PHE A 121 -0.05 -5.99 -9.06
CA PHE A 121 0.08 -5.36 -10.37
C PHE A 121 0.05 -3.84 -10.28
N LEU A 122 -0.96 -3.28 -9.59
CA LEU A 122 -1.12 -1.83 -9.47
C LEU A 122 0.01 -1.18 -8.67
N PHE A 123 0.45 -1.76 -7.57
CA PHE A 123 1.60 -1.24 -6.82
C PHE A 123 2.86 -1.24 -7.67
N PHE A 124 3.19 -2.38 -8.26
CA PHE A 124 4.40 -2.51 -9.06
C PHE A 124 4.40 -1.56 -10.26
N ARG A 125 3.28 -1.50 -10.99
CA ARG A 125 3.13 -0.58 -12.14
C ARG A 125 3.15 0.88 -11.70
N SER A 126 2.56 1.24 -10.58
CA SER A 126 2.65 2.60 -10.07
C SER A 126 4.10 3.04 -9.87
N TYR A 127 4.94 2.18 -9.30
CA TYR A 127 6.36 2.48 -9.10
C TYR A 127 7.19 2.49 -10.38
N THR A 128 6.82 1.68 -11.38
CA THR A 128 7.55 1.65 -12.65
C THR A 128 7.15 2.78 -13.59
N ASP A 129 5.91 3.25 -13.50
CA ASP A 129 5.34 4.23 -14.42
C ASP A 129 5.44 5.67 -13.91
N ASN A 130 5.60 5.88 -12.58
CA ASN A 130 5.63 7.22 -11.99
C ASN A 130 6.80 7.39 -11.01
N THR A 131 7.82 8.15 -11.43
CA THR A 131 8.99 8.46 -10.60
C THR A 131 8.71 9.47 -9.45
N PHE A 132 7.53 10.11 -9.43
CA PHE A 132 7.16 11.12 -8.43
C PHE A 132 6.29 10.59 -7.29
N LEU A 133 6.19 9.27 -7.12
CA LEU A 133 5.43 8.66 -6.03
C LEU A 133 6.09 8.89 -4.67
N SER A 134 5.69 9.97 -3.98
CA SER A 134 6.09 10.22 -2.59
C SER A 134 5.22 9.44 -1.60
N PRO A 135 5.75 9.06 -0.42
CA PRO A 135 4.92 8.60 0.70
C PRO A 135 4.16 9.77 1.35
N LEU A 136 4.54 11.02 1.05
CA LEU A 136 4.03 12.26 1.63
C LEU A 136 3.28 13.07 0.58
N VAL A 137 2.17 13.69 0.96
CA VAL A 137 1.45 14.64 0.10
C VAL A 137 2.22 15.97 0.09
N ARG A 138 2.96 16.20 -1.00
CA ARG A 138 3.78 17.38 -1.23
C ARG A 138 4.05 17.59 -2.72
N ILE A 139 4.41 18.79 -3.13
CA ILE A 139 5.02 19.04 -4.44
C ILE A 139 6.54 18.83 -4.33
N GLN A 140 7.09 18.03 -5.24
CA GLN A 140 8.53 17.73 -5.30
C GLN A 140 9.25 18.73 -6.22
N GLU A 141 9.35 20.00 -5.78
CA GLU A 141 10.04 21.08 -6.53
C GLU A 141 11.50 20.70 -6.79
N ASP A 142 12.15 20.09 -5.79
CA ASP A 142 13.51 19.58 -5.84
C ASP A 142 13.74 18.55 -6.96
N ARG A 143 12.66 17.85 -7.39
CA ARG A 143 12.68 16.86 -8.48
C ARG A 143 11.97 17.36 -9.74
N LYS A 144 11.55 18.63 -9.80
CA LYS A 144 10.79 19.22 -10.91
C LYS A 144 9.57 18.35 -11.28
N GLN A 145 8.74 18.07 -10.27
CA GLN A 145 7.55 17.23 -10.43
C GLN A 145 6.67 17.74 -11.57
N ARG A 146 6.18 16.80 -12.36
CA ARG A 146 5.23 17.03 -13.44
C ARG A 146 4.15 15.96 -13.41
N VAL A 147 3.03 16.24 -14.08
CA VAL A 147 1.96 15.27 -14.25
C VAL A 147 2.46 14.07 -15.07
N VAL A 148 2.21 12.86 -14.58
CA VAL A 148 2.46 11.61 -15.27
C VAL A 148 1.12 11.05 -15.71
N SER A 149 0.87 11.02 -17.04
CA SER A 149 -0.37 10.53 -17.65
C SER A 149 -0.16 9.28 -18.51
N THR A 150 0.97 8.59 -18.33
CA THR A 150 1.31 7.37 -19.08
C THR A 150 1.20 6.12 -18.23
N GLY A 151 1.21 4.94 -18.85
CA GLY A 151 1.08 3.66 -18.14
C GLY A 151 -0.23 3.57 -17.39
N VAL A 152 -0.21 3.03 -16.16
CA VAL A 152 -1.43 2.90 -15.34
C VAL A 152 -2.03 4.25 -14.94
N ASN A 153 -1.21 5.32 -14.88
CA ASN A 153 -1.69 6.68 -14.60
C ASN A 153 -2.50 7.30 -15.74
N GLY A 154 -2.46 6.71 -16.94
CA GLY A 154 -3.32 7.11 -18.06
C GLY A 154 -4.75 6.59 -17.95
N PHE A 155 -5.02 5.62 -17.08
CA PHE A 155 -6.35 5.03 -16.87
C PHE A 155 -6.98 5.44 -15.56
N VAL A 156 -6.17 5.54 -14.50
CA VAL A 156 -6.62 5.86 -13.13
C VAL A 156 -5.64 6.86 -12.52
N ARG A 157 -6.16 7.95 -11.92
CA ARG A 157 -5.32 8.99 -11.30
C ARG A 157 -4.48 8.49 -10.12
N HIS A 158 -5.05 7.58 -9.33
CA HIS A 158 -4.42 7.05 -8.13
C HIS A 158 -4.29 5.51 -8.15
N PRO A 159 -3.51 4.93 -9.07
CA PRO A 159 -3.42 3.48 -9.22
C PRO A 159 -2.80 2.80 -7.99
N MET A 160 -1.87 3.46 -7.30
CA MET A 160 -1.29 2.97 -6.05
C MET A 160 -2.34 2.89 -4.93
N TYR A 161 -3.25 3.87 -4.83
CA TYR A 161 -4.31 3.84 -3.83
C TYR A 161 -5.38 2.79 -4.15
N LEU A 162 -5.70 2.60 -5.43
CA LEU A 162 -6.57 1.49 -5.84
C LEU A 162 -5.93 0.13 -5.48
N GLY A 163 -4.62 -0.01 -5.68
CA GLY A 163 -3.85 -1.17 -5.24
C GLY A 163 -3.93 -1.38 -3.72
N ALA A 164 -3.86 -0.31 -2.93
CA ALA A 164 -4.01 -0.38 -1.47
C ALA A 164 -5.42 -0.82 -1.05
N ILE A 165 -6.47 -0.32 -1.69
CA ILE A 165 -7.85 -0.74 -1.44
C ILE A 165 -8.03 -2.24 -1.75
N LEU A 166 -7.51 -2.69 -2.89
CA LEU A 166 -7.53 -4.12 -3.23
C LEU A 166 -6.79 -4.98 -2.19
N MET A 167 -5.69 -4.49 -1.63
CA MET A 167 -4.98 -5.17 -0.54
C MET A 167 -5.79 -5.16 0.77
N PHE A 168 -6.41 -4.05 1.13
CA PHE A 168 -7.17 -3.91 2.38
C PHE A 168 -8.39 -4.84 2.44
N PHE A 169 -8.96 -5.20 1.30
CA PHE A 169 -10.02 -6.21 1.24
C PHE A 169 -9.49 -7.59 0.84
N GLY A 170 -8.53 -7.66 -0.07
CA GLY A 170 -7.98 -8.92 -0.56
C GLY A 170 -7.31 -9.75 0.54
N ALA A 171 -6.53 -9.11 1.42
CA ALA A 171 -5.85 -9.81 2.51
C ALA A 171 -6.84 -10.45 3.51
N PRO A 172 -7.78 -9.72 4.11
CA PRO A 172 -8.71 -10.34 5.06
C PRO A 172 -9.68 -11.34 4.42
N LEU A 173 -10.05 -11.15 3.15
CA LEU A 173 -10.86 -12.14 2.42
C LEU A 173 -10.07 -13.43 2.22
N LEU A 174 -8.81 -13.36 1.79
CA LEU A 174 -7.95 -14.53 1.66
C LEU A 174 -7.78 -15.26 2.99
N LEU A 175 -7.56 -14.49 4.07
CA LEU A 175 -7.26 -15.02 5.41
C LEU A 175 -8.51 -15.41 6.21
N SER A 176 -9.73 -15.19 5.70
CA SER A 176 -11.01 -15.44 6.38
C SER A 176 -11.18 -14.63 7.68
N SER A 177 -10.80 -13.35 7.67
CA SER A 177 -10.93 -12.46 8.83
C SER A 177 -12.02 -11.40 8.62
N PHE A 178 -13.15 -11.53 9.31
CA PHE A 178 -14.23 -10.53 9.25
C PHE A 178 -13.81 -9.20 9.89
N TYR A 179 -13.14 -9.24 11.05
CA TYR A 179 -12.63 -8.02 11.69
C TYR A 179 -11.52 -7.37 10.85
N GLY A 180 -10.76 -8.17 10.09
CA GLY A 180 -9.83 -7.65 9.09
C GLY A 180 -10.54 -6.89 7.95
N VAL A 181 -11.71 -7.37 7.50
CA VAL A 181 -12.54 -6.65 6.50
C VAL A 181 -13.03 -5.31 7.06
N LEU A 182 -13.51 -5.27 8.31
CA LEU A 182 -13.94 -4.03 8.96
C LEU A 182 -12.77 -3.02 9.11
N ALA A 183 -11.60 -3.51 9.51
CA ALA A 183 -10.39 -2.67 9.59
C ALA A 183 -9.97 -2.17 8.19
N GLY A 184 -10.05 -3.01 7.16
CA GLY A 184 -9.82 -2.64 5.76
C GLY A 184 -10.77 -1.56 5.27
N LEU A 185 -12.05 -1.63 5.66
CA LEU A 185 -13.04 -0.57 5.36
C LEU A 185 -12.63 0.76 6.03
N ALA A 186 -12.25 0.74 7.31
CA ALA A 186 -11.79 1.94 8.01
C ALA A 186 -10.55 2.56 7.35
N LEU A 187 -9.57 1.73 6.97
CA LEU A 187 -8.38 2.19 6.23
C LEU A 187 -8.74 2.77 4.86
N THR A 188 -9.71 2.18 4.16
CA THR A 188 -10.20 2.68 2.88
C THR A 188 -10.83 4.06 3.03
N LEU A 189 -11.66 4.28 4.05
CA LEU A 189 -12.27 5.59 4.32
C LEU A 189 -11.19 6.65 4.63
N LEU A 190 -10.18 6.30 5.42
CA LEU A 190 -9.05 7.18 5.70
C LEU A 190 -8.24 7.49 4.43
N LEU A 191 -8.03 6.50 3.58
CA LEU A 191 -7.34 6.66 2.29
C LEU A 191 -8.14 7.54 1.33
N MET A 192 -9.48 7.41 1.29
CA MET A 192 -10.34 8.28 0.48
C MET A 192 -10.23 9.75 0.91
N ALA A 193 -10.22 10.01 2.22
CA ALA A 193 -9.99 11.36 2.73
C ALA A 193 -8.63 11.91 2.29
N ARG A 194 -7.58 11.05 2.26
CA ARG A 194 -6.26 11.41 1.75
C ARG A 194 -6.28 11.76 0.27
N ILE A 195 -6.94 10.94 -0.55
CA ILE A 195 -7.08 11.19 -2.00
C ILE A 195 -7.69 12.58 -2.25
N LEU A 196 -8.79 12.89 -1.57
CA LEU A 196 -9.47 14.18 -1.72
C LEU A 196 -8.58 15.37 -1.33
N GLY A 197 -7.79 15.22 -0.29
CA GLY A 197 -6.82 16.24 0.14
C GLY A 197 -5.67 16.40 -0.85
N GLU A 198 -5.12 15.29 -1.33
CA GLU A 198 -4.03 15.28 -2.32
C GLU A 198 -4.48 15.88 -3.65
N GLU A 199 -5.67 15.53 -4.16
CA GLU A 199 -6.21 16.10 -5.40
C GLU A 199 -6.39 17.62 -5.29
N LYS A 200 -6.85 18.13 -4.15
CA LYS A 200 -6.98 19.59 -3.92
C LYS A 200 -5.61 20.28 -3.98
N MET A 201 -4.59 19.69 -3.35
CA MET A 201 -3.23 20.24 -3.36
C MET A 201 -2.63 20.18 -4.78
N LEU A 202 -2.74 19.04 -5.48
CA LEU A 202 -2.23 18.87 -6.83
C LEU A 202 -2.92 19.81 -7.83
N ALA A 203 -4.25 20.00 -7.72
CA ALA A 203 -5.00 20.92 -8.59
C ALA A 203 -4.63 22.38 -8.37
N ARG A 204 -4.21 22.76 -7.14
CA ARG A 204 -3.77 24.11 -6.79
C ARG A 204 -2.33 24.38 -7.22
N ASP A 205 -1.42 23.40 -7.02
CA ASP A 205 0.02 23.65 -6.99
C ASP A 205 0.80 22.93 -8.11
N LEU A 206 0.18 22.00 -8.86
CA LEU A 206 0.85 21.27 -9.93
C LEU A 206 0.29 21.68 -11.30
N GLU A 207 1.11 22.32 -12.10
CA GLU A 207 0.76 22.74 -13.47
C GLU A 207 0.32 21.54 -14.32
N GLY A 208 -0.80 21.70 -15.06
CA GLY A 208 -1.37 20.66 -15.93
C GLY A 208 -2.19 19.59 -15.21
N TYR A 209 -2.29 19.63 -13.86
CA TYR A 209 -3.09 18.64 -13.13
C TYR A 209 -4.60 18.82 -13.33
N PRO A 210 -5.17 20.05 -13.38
CA PRO A 210 -6.60 20.25 -13.66
C PRO A 210 -7.04 19.65 -15.00
N GLU A 211 -6.22 19.78 -16.05
CA GLU A 211 -6.46 19.21 -17.38
C GLU A 211 -6.38 17.69 -17.35
N TYR A 212 -5.42 17.14 -16.60
CA TYR A 212 -5.29 15.71 -16.39
C TYR A 212 -6.53 15.11 -15.70
N MET A 213 -7.08 15.81 -14.67
CA MET A 213 -8.30 15.38 -13.97
C MET A 213 -9.53 15.30 -14.89
N GLN A 214 -9.59 16.11 -15.96
CA GLN A 214 -10.69 16.08 -16.94
C GLN A 214 -10.63 14.85 -17.85
N ASN A 215 -9.43 14.32 -18.09
CA ASN A 215 -9.19 13.25 -19.07
C ASN A 215 -9.04 11.86 -18.42
N VAL A 216 -8.70 11.78 -17.13
CA VAL A 216 -8.44 10.52 -16.42
C VAL A 216 -9.29 10.45 -15.15
N ARG A 217 -9.91 9.30 -14.89
CA ARG A 217 -10.76 9.06 -13.70
C ARG A 217 -9.98 8.56 -12.50
#